data_a3330e46a4bbcc38a7bc4a4bcfe94955
#
_entry.id   a3330e46a4bbcc38a7bc4a4bcfe94955
#
_cell.length_a   1.000
_cell.length_b   1.000
_cell.length_c   1.000
_cell.angle_alpha   90.00
_cell.angle_beta   90.00
_cell.angle_gamma   90.00
#
_symmetry.space_group_name_H-M   'P 1'
#
loop_
_entity.id
_entity.type
_entity.pdbx_description
1 polymer ?
#
loop_
_entity_poly.entity_id
_entity_poly.type
_entity_poly.pdbx_seq_one_letter_code
_entity_poly.pdbx_strand_id
1 'polypeptide(L)'
;GGYGSWRHWIKQAIPFSKNYNVLIPDMPGFGESDDLPLPHTPEKIASYLADTLIKLISLNENPLVCGFSFGGLIAGHLSYELINRQLSPRKLILVGPGGLGAKRGEMKTMIARHSNMTEQEVYNAHRTNLEILMFYNPKKVDDLAVHIQKQNTDDHRIKSRPISATDTLAKILKKQEVPLYVIWGEKDASVGVYLEDRMKILRSINPRVRFHVEFNIGHWIMYENEVLFNDILNNIIQD
;
A
#
# COMPACT_ATOMS: atom_id res chain seq x y z
N GLY A 1 -2.69 1.95 -2.43
CA GLY A 1 -3.90 1.92 -1.59
C GLY A 1 -5.12 1.38 -2.32
N GLY A 2 -6.24 1.25 -1.61
CA GLY A 2 -7.50 0.71 -2.17
C GLY A 2 -8.20 1.65 -3.16
N TYR A 3 -7.94 2.94 -3.04
CA TYR A 3 -8.10 3.99 -4.02
C TYR A 3 -6.71 4.58 -4.20
N GLY A 4 -5.91 4.12 -5.13
CA GLY A 4 -4.51 4.49 -5.16
C GLY A 4 -3.92 4.50 -6.55
N SER A 5 -2.85 5.25 -6.68
CA SER A 5 -1.99 5.33 -7.84
C SER A 5 -0.55 5.57 -7.37
N TRP A 6 0.37 5.78 -8.31
CA TRP A 6 1.73 6.22 -8.02
C TRP A 6 1.77 7.48 -7.12
N ARG A 7 0.72 8.32 -7.16
CA ARG A 7 0.61 9.58 -6.40
C ARG A 7 0.66 9.36 -4.87
N HIS A 8 0.33 8.17 -4.37
CA HIS A 8 0.52 7.86 -2.94
C HIS A 8 1.98 7.94 -2.50
N TRP A 9 2.93 7.80 -3.43
CA TRP A 9 4.38 7.80 -3.21
C TRP A 9 5.05 9.11 -3.65
N ILE A 10 4.28 10.18 -3.87
CA ILE A 10 4.78 11.44 -4.43
C ILE A 10 5.92 12.05 -3.62
N LYS A 11 5.87 11.90 -2.28
CA LYS A 11 6.90 12.41 -1.36
C LYS A 11 8.14 11.51 -1.29
N GLN A 12 8.09 10.30 -1.82
CA GLN A 12 9.20 9.34 -1.90
C GLN A 12 9.88 9.35 -3.27
N ALA A 13 9.14 9.62 -4.32
CA ALA A 13 9.63 9.51 -5.71
C ALA A 13 10.95 10.27 -5.92
N ILE A 14 10.96 11.58 -5.63
CA ILE A 14 12.14 12.43 -5.85
C ILE A 14 13.29 12.12 -4.87
N PRO A 15 13.08 12.02 -3.54
CA PRO A 15 14.18 11.70 -2.64
C PRO A 15 14.93 10.41 -2.99
N PHE A 16 14.17 9.34 -3.31
CA PHE A 16 14.78 8.04 -3.59
C PHE A 16 15.36 7.94 -5.01
N SER A 17 14.82 8.64 -6.01
CA SER A 17 15.36 8.64 -7.37
C SER A 17 16.76 9.24 -7.49
N LYS A 18 17.26 9.94 -6.48
CA LYS A 18 18.62 10.46 -6.45
C LYS A 18 19.68 9.35 -6.37
N ASN A 19 19.32 8.21 -5.75
CA ASN A 19 20.29 7.14 -5.47
C ASN A 19 19.81 5.76 -5.98
N TYR A 20 18.58 5.63 -6.46
CA TYR A 20 17.97 4.36 -6.87
C TYR A 20 17.16 4.53 -8.15
N ASN A 21 17.06 3.46 -8.93
CA ASN A 21 16.05 3.34 -9.97
C ASN A 21 14.69 3.07 -9.29
N VAL A 22 13.81 4.05 -9.29
CA VAL A 22 12.50 3.99 -8.61
C VAL A 22 11.41 3.74 -9.63
N LEU A 23 10.72 2.61 -9.51
CA LEU A 23 9.55 2.26 -10.31
C LEU A 23 8.30 2.32 -9.44
N ILE A 24 7.36 3.17 -9.79
CA ILE A 24 6.08 3.34 -9.05
C ILE A 24 4.94 3.12 -10.06
N PRO A 25 4.57 1.86 -10.35
CA PRO A 25 3.53 1.59 -11.33
C PRO A 25 2.13 1.90 -10.78
N ASP A 26 1.28 2.39 -11.63
CA ASP A 26 -0.16 2.25 -11.43
C ASP A 26 -0.53 0.78 -11.67
N MET A 27 -1.24 0.19 -10.72
CA MET A 27 -1.70 -1.19 -10.89
C MET A 27 -2.79 -1.24 -11.99
N PRO A 28 -2.92 -2.36 -12.73
CA PRO A 28 -4.05 -2.55 -13.65
C PRO A 28 -5.38 -2.22 -12.99
N GLY A 29 -6.20 -1.40 -13.64
CA GLY A 29 -7.48 -0.91 -13.11
C GLY A 29 -7.38 0.24 -12.10
N PHE A 30 -6.19 0.87 -11.95
CA PHE A 30 -5.94 2.05 -11.13
C PHE A 30 -5.17 3.10 -11.92
N GLY A 31 -5.36 4.38 -11.55
CA GLY A 31 -4.67 5.49 -12.18
C GLY A 31 -4.82 5.48 -13.70
N GLU A 32 -3.70 5.66 -14.39
CA GLU A 32 -3.65 5.72 -15.86
C GLU A 32 -3.41 4.35 -16.53
N SER A 33 -3.27 3.26 -15.72
CA SER A 33 -3.10 1.91 -16.27
C SER A 33 -4.38 1.36 -16.86
N ASP A 34 -4.24 0.47 -17.86
CA ASP A 34 -5.33 -0.23 -18.52
C ASP A 34 -6.17 -1.07 -17.54
N ASP A 35 -7.37 -1.42 -17.97
CA ASP A 35 -8.27 -2.28 -17.22
C ASP A 35 -7.79 -3.72 -17.18
N LEU A 36 -8.10 -4.40 -16.09
CA LEU A 36 -7.86 -5.82 -15.95
C LEU A 36 -9.15 -6.60 -16.25
N PRO A 37 -9.11 -7.64 -17.11
CA PRO A 37 -10.27 -8.50 -17.33
C PRO A 37 -10.72 -9.21 -16.04
N LEU A 38 -12.02 -9.37 -15.86
CA LEU A 38 -12.61 -10.12 -14.75
C LEU A 38 -12.20 -11.61 -14.75
N PRO A 39 -12.18 -12.28 -13.59
CA PRO A 39 -12.32 -11.71 -12.26
C PRO A 39 -11.07 -10.97 -11.80
N HIS A 40 -11.25 -9.94 -10.96
CA HIS A 40 -10.15 -9.23 -10.35
C HIS A 40 -9.64 -9.99 -9.12
N THR A 41 -8.49 -10.63 -9.23
CA THR A 41 -7.82 -11.33 -8.12
C THR A 41 -6.43 -10.76 -7.88
N PRO A 42 -5.89 -10.88 -6.64
CA PRO A 42 -4.54 -10.39 -6.35
C PRO A 42 -3.47 -11.07 -7.20
N GLU A 43 -3.62 -12.38 -7.46
CA GLU A 43 -2.72 -13.15 -8.30
C GLU A 43 -2.65 -12.59 -9.71
N LYS A 44 -3.82 -12.27 -10.28
CA LYS A 44 -3.92 -11.75 -11.64
C LYS A 44 -3.29 -10.36 -11.76
N ILE A 45 -3.59 -9.47 -10.80
CA ILE A 45 -2.98 -8.13 -10.74
C ILE A 45 -1.45 -8.26 -10.62
N ALA A 46 -0.98 -9.11 -9.72
CA ALA A 46 0.45 -9.31 -9.49
C ALA A 46 1.16 -9.92 -10.70
N SER A 47 0.54 -10.88 -11.38
CA SER A 47 1.09 -11.50 -12.59
C SER A 47 1.28 -10.47 -13.71
N TYR A 48 0.28 -9.61 -13.99
CA TYR A 48 0.41 -8.55 -14.99
C TYR A 48 1.52 -7.55 -14.64
N LEU A 49 1.62 -7.17 -13.35
CA LEU A 49 2.72 -6.31 -12.90
C LEU A 49 4.09 -6.99 -13.08
N ALA A 50 4.20 -8.27 -12.71
CA ALA A 50 5.45 -9.02 -12.86
C ALA A 50 5.87 -9.12 -14.33
N ASP A 51 4.95 -9.44 -15.25
CA ASP A 51 5.21 -9.53 -16.69
C ASP A 51 5.70 -8.19 -17.29
N THR A 52 5.26 -7.07 -16.72
CA THR A 52 5.73 -5.73 -17.11
C THR A 52 7.09 -5.42 -16.49
N LEU A 53 7.26 -5.68 -15.20
CA LEU A 53 8.48 -5.32 -14.47
C LEU A 53 9.70 -6.11 -14.94
N ILE A 54 9.57 -7.38 -15.27
CA ILE A 54 10.70 -8.18 -15.79
C ILE A 54 11.26 -7.65 -17.11
N LYS A 55 10.50 -6.86 -17.85
CA LYS A 55 10.97 -6.18 -19.08
C LYS A 55 11.75 -4.89 -18.80
N LEU A 56 11.57 -4.33 -17.60
CA LEU A 56 12.16 -3.06 -17.18
C LEU A 56 13.35 -3.25 -16.24
N ILE A 57 13.42 -4.39 -15.55
CA ILE A 57 14.42 -4.71 -14.53
C ILE A 57 15.34 -5.82 -15.10
N SER A 58 16.64 -5.63 -14.99
CA SER A 58 17.59 -6.69 -15.35
C SER A 58 17.45 -7.89 -14.42
N LEU A 59 17.52 -9.11 -14.96
CA LEU A 59 17.48 -10.35 -14.17
C LEU A 59 18.63 -10.48 -13.17
N ASN A 60 19.68 -9.68 -13.32
CA ASN A 60 20.81 -9.61 -12.38
C ASN A 60 20.58 -8.62 -11.24
N GLU A 61 19.48 -7.87 -11.26
CA GLU A 61 19.09 -6.94 -10.21
C GLU A 61 18.13 -7.63 -9.24
N ASN A 62 18.38 -7.44 -7.94
CA ASN A 62 17.47 -7.91 -6.90
C ASN A 62 16.64 -6.73 -6.37
N PRO A 63 15.42 -6.49 -6.90
CA PRO A 63 14.64 -5.32 -6.53
C PRO A 63 14.18 -5.38 -5.07
N LEU A 64 13.92 -4.21 -4.50
CA LEU A 64 13.12 -4.07 -3.30
C LEU A 64 11.66 -3.91 -3.73
N VAL A 65 10.76 -4.67 -3.13
CA VAL A 65 9.32 -4.54 -3.39
C VAL A 65 8.69 -3.88 -2.17
N CYS A 66 8.06 -2.72 -2.39
CA CYS A 66 7.36 -1.99 -1.34
C CYS A 66 5.90 -1.76 -1.73
N GLY A 67 4.96 -2.02 -0.81
CA GLY A 67 3.54 -1.84 -1.08
C GLY A 67 2.75 -1.28 0.08
N PHE A 68 1.80 -0.39 -0.22
CA PHE A 68 0.95 0.28 0.76
C PHE A 68 -0.49 -0.23 0.72
N SER A 69 -1.06 -0.59 1.88
CA SER A 69 -2.46 -0.95 2.07
C SER A 69 -2.89 -2.12 1.14
N PHE A 70 -3.83 -1.91 0.22
CA PHE A 70 -4.14 -2.87 -0.85
C PHE A 70 -2.91 -3.15 -1.72
N GLY A 71 -2.11 -2.13 -2.02
CA GLY A 71 -0.83 -2.32 -2.71
C GLY A 71 0.17 -3.17 -1.91
N GLY A 72 0.08 -3.20 -0.57
CA GLY A 72 0.86 -4.11 0.27
C GLY A 72 0.43 -5.57 0.09
N LEU A 73 -0.88 -5.82 -0.03
CA LEU A 73 -1.39 -7.15 -0.39
C LEU A 73 -0.87 -7.56 -1.77
N ILE A 74 -0.98 -6.68 -2.76
CA ILE A 74 -0.48 -6.96 -4.12
C ILE A 74 1.05 -7.14 -4.14
N ALA A 75 1.80 -6.37 -3.35
CA ALA A 75 3.26 -6.50 -3.24
C ALA A 75 3.69 -7.90 -2.74
N GLY A 76 2.93 -8.49 -1.81
CA GLY A 76 3.17 -9.86 -1.37
C GLY A 76 2.98 -10.88 -2.49
N HIS A 77 1.91 -10.75 -3.28
CA HIS A 77 1.67 -11.58 -4.48
C HIS A 77 2.70 -11.30 -5.57
N LEU A 78 3.05 -10.03 -5.81
CA LEU A 78 4.06 -9.63 -6.79
C LEU A 78 5.44 -10.22 -6.44
N SER A 79 5.83 -10.18 -5.19
CA SER A 79 7.09 -10.79 -4.74
C SER A 79 7.14 -12.28 -5.09
N TYR A 80 6.06 -13.02 -4.85
CA TYR A 80 5.95 -14.42 -5.23
C TYR A 80 6.01 -14.64 -6.75
N GLU A 81 5.32 -13.82 -7.53
CA GLU A 81 5.32 -13.88 -8.99
C GLU A 81 6.69 -13.55 -9.59
N LEU A 82 7.43 -12.62 -9.00
CA LEU A 82 8.80 -12.31 -9.42
C LEU A 82 9.76 -13.47 -9.12
N ILE A 83 9.63 -14.12 -7.97
CA ILE A 83 10.41 -15.33 -7.64
C ILE A 83 10.18 -16.43 -8.69
N ASN A 84 8.93 -16.68 -9.06
CA ASN A 84 8.58 -17.68 -10.09
C ASN A 84 9.16 -17.32 -11.46
N ARG A 85 9.49 -16.06 -11.72
CA ARG A 85 10.14 -15.55 -12.93
C ARG A 85 11.65 -15.36 -12.78
N GLN A 86 12.26 -15.95 -11.73
CA GLN A 86 13.71 -15.90 -11.45
C GLN A 86 14.24 -14.49 -11.13
N LEU A 87 13.37 -13.57 -10.70
CA LEU A 87 13.72 -12.23 -10.24
C LEU A 87 13.37 -12.10 -8.74
N SER A 88 14.19 -12.70 -7.88
CA SER A 88 13.91 -12.73 -6.44
C SER A 88 14.09 -11.35 -5.80
N PRO A 89 13.07 -10.78 -5.13
CA PRO A 89 13.23 -9.55 -4.40
C PRO A 89 14.23 -9.71 -3.25
N ARG A 90 15.10 -8.71 -3.07
CA ARG A 90 16.01 -8.65 -1.94
C ARG A 90 15.28 -8.46 -0.61
N LYS A 91 14.21 -7.68 -0.61
CA LYS A 91 13.35 -7.42 0.55
C LYS A 91 11.92 -7.14 0.09
N LEU A 92 10.97 -7.53 0.93
CA LEU A 92 9.55 -7.17 0.82
C LEU A 92 9.17 -6.24 1.97
N ILE A 93 8.67 -5.06 1.65
CA ILE A 93 8.30 -4.02 2.61
C ILE A 93 6.80 -3.76 2.49
N LEU A 94 6.06 -4.00 3.55
CA LEU A 94 4.61 -3.84 3.60
C LEU A 94 4.25 -2.65 4.49
N VAL A 95 3.52 -1.68 3.97
CA VAL A 95 3.08 -0.51 4.71
C VAL A 95 1.57 -0.61 4.93
N GLY A 96 1.12 -0.78 6.17
CA GLY A 96 -0.29 -0.90 6.53
C GLY A 96 -1.07 -1.96 5.71
N PRO A 97 -0.55 -3.20 5.49
CA PRO A 97 -1.11 -4.10 4.49
C PRO A 97 -2.50 -4.62 4.84
N GLY A 98 -3.34 -4.80 3.80
CA GLY A 98 -4.55 -5.61 3.84
C GLY A 98 -4.27 -7.09 3.59
N GLY A 99 -5.31 -7.94 3.62
CA GLY A 99 -5.20 -9.35 3.19
C GLY A 99 -4.63 -10.32 4.23
N LEU A 100 -4.65 -9.98 5.51
CA LEU A 100 -4.16 -10.84 6.61
C LEU A 100 -5.27 -11.68 7.27
N GLY A 101 -6.54 -11.52 6.87
CA GLY A 101 -7.67 -12.20 7.51
C GLY A 101 -8.00 -11.70 8.93
N ALA A 102 -7.33 -10.64 9.38
CA ALA A 102 -7.56 -10.05 10.70
C ALA A 102 -8.76 -9.11 10.69
N LYS A 103 -9.39 -8.94 11.86
CA LYS A 103 -10.45 -7.96 12.07
C LYS A 103 -9.96 -6.56 11.73
N ARG A 104 -10.86 -5.72 11.28
CA ARG A 104 -10.59 -4.30 10.99
C ARG A 104 -10.97 -3.43 12.18
N GLY A 105 -10.28 -2.30 12.31
CA GLY A 105 -10.67 -1.26 13.25
C GLY A 105 -12.06 -0.71 12.95
N GLU A 106 -12.75 -0.28 13.99
CA GLU A 106 -14.01 0.47 13.85
C GLU A 106 -13.67 1.88 13.34
N MET A 107 -14.31 2.26 12.25
CA MET A 107 -14.11 3.58 11.64
C MET A 107 -15.44 4.30 11.54
N LYS A 108 -15.41 5.63 11.62
CA LYS A 108 -16.54 6.47 11.28
C LYS A 108 -16.98 6.18 9.84
N THR A 109 -18.26 6.37 9.56
CA THR A 109 -18.80 6.24 8.20
C THR A 109 -18.17 7.31 7.30
N MET A 110 -17.59 6.88 6.20
CA MET A 110 -17.06 7.79 5.19
C MET A 110 -18.20 8.42 4.40
N ILE A 111 -17.98 9.66 3.96
CA ILE A 111 -18.94 10.41 3.15
C ILE A 111 -18.90 9.88 1.71
N ALA A 112 -20.04 9.39 1.22
CA ALA A 112 -20.20 9.02 -0.17
C ALA A 112 -20.39 10.26 -1.05
N ARG A 113 -19.77 10.27 -2.24
CA ARG A 113 -20.02 11.33 -3.22
C ARG A 113 -21.31 11.06 -3.98
N HIS A 114 -22.02 12.14 -4.30
CA HIS A 114 -23.23 12.14 -5.09
C HIS A 114 -23.09 13.14 -6.25
N SER A 115 -23.80 12.90 -7.35
CA SER A 115 -23.73 13.70 -8.57
C SER A 115 -24.22 15.15 -8.43
N ASN A 116 -24.98 15.44 -7.38
CA ASN A 116 -25.51 16.77 -7.09
C ASN A 116 -24.65 17.60 -6.13
N MET A 117 -23.49 17.08 -5.71
CA MET A 117 -22.56 17.80 -4.85
C MET A 117 -21.83 18.90 -5.67
N THR A 118 -21.69 20.07 -5.04
CA THR A 118 -20.79 21.13 -5.52
C THR A 118 -19.34 20.70 -5.39
N GLU A 119 -18.42 21.37 -6.08
CA GLU A 119 -16.98 21.11 -5.97
C GLU A 119 -16.48 21.26 -4.53
N GLN A 120 -17.00 22.24 -3.78
CA GLN A 120 -16.65 22.46 -2.39
C GLN A 120 -17.13 21.32 -1.48
N GLU A 121 -18.32 20.78 -1.72
CA GLU A 121 -18.84 19.62 -0.98
C GLU A 121 -18.03 18.36 -1.28
N VAL A 122 -17.64 18.15 -2.54
CA VAL A 122 -16.75 17.06 -2.95
C VAL A 122 -15.39 17.19 -2.28
N TYR A 123 -14.79 18.39 -2.27
CA TYR A 123 -13.53 18.67 -1.57
C TYR A 123 -13.65 18.35 -0.08
N ASN A 124 -14.70 18.83 0.59
CA ASN A 124 -14.93 18.60 2.01
C ASN A 124 -15.14 17.11 2.33
N ALA A 125 -15.85 16.38 1.46
CA ALA A 125 -16.05 14.93 1.61
C ALA A 125 -14.72 14.18 1.52
N HIS A 126 -13.85 14.51 0.56
CA HIS A 126 -12.53 13.90 0.46
C HIS A 126 -11.63 14.23 1.65
N ARG A 127 -11.62 15.49 2.09
CA ARG A 127 -10.88 15.91 3.28
C ARG A 127 -11.31 15.13 4.52
N THR A 128 -12.61 15.08 4.79
CA THR A 128 -13.18 14.32 5.91
C THR A 128 -12.84 12.82 5.82
N ASN A 129 -12.93 12.23 4.63
CA ASN A 129 -12.59 10.82 4.43
C ASN A 129 -11.10 10.52 4.65
N LEU A 130 -10.21 11.45 4.30
CA LEU A 130 -8.80 11.36 4.64
C LEU A 130 -8.56 11.41 6.15
N GLU A 131 -9.23 12.31 6.85
CA GLU A 131 -9.17 12.43 8.31
C GLU A 131 -9.70 11.16 9.01
N ILE A 132 -10.72 10.50 8.45
CA ILE A 132 -11.29 9.27 9.01
C ILE A 132 -10.36 8.06 8.82
N LEU A 133 -9.76 7.92 7.63
CA LEU A 133 -9.07 6.68 7.26
C LEU A 133 -7.54 6.82 7.23
N MET A 134 -7.02 7.93 6.71
CA MET A 134 -5.65 8.00 6.25
C MET A 134 -4.73 8.73 7.23
N PHE A 135 -5.23 9.73 7.95
CA PHE A 135 -4.45 10.57 8.83
C PHE A 135 -4.91 10.46 10.27
N TYR A 136 -3.97 10.38 11.19
CA TYR A 136 -4.26 10.57 12.62
C TYR A 136 -4.32 12.05 12.98
N ASN A 137 -3.39 12.86 12.45
CA ASN A 137 -3.38 14.30 12.67
C ASN A 137 -4.10 15.04 11.53
N PRO A 138 -5.33 15.55 11.75
CA PRO A 138 -6.11 16.23 10.71
C PRO A 138 -5.45 17.51 10.18
N LYS A 139 -4.52 18.13 10.94
CA LYS A 139 -3.76 19.30 10.49
C LYS A 139 -2.76 18.98 9.38
N LYS A 140 -2.45 17.70 9.17
CA LYS A 140 -1.56 17.22 8.09
C LYS A 140 -2.30 16.96 6.77
N VAL A 141 -3.64 17.05 6.76
CA VAL A 141 -4.45 16.95 5.54
C VAL A 141 -4.39 18.27 4.81
N ASP A 142 -3.50 18.38 3.85
CA ASP A 142 -3.33 19.56 2.97
C ASP A 142 -4.11 19.41 1.65
N ASP A 143 -4.11 20.47 0.84
CA ASP A 143 -4.83 20.50 -0.44
C ASP A 143 -4.29 19.47 -1.43
N LEU A 144 -2.98 19.17 -1.38
CA LEU A 144 -2.38 18.15 -2.23
C LEU A 144 -2.91 16.75 -1.87
N ALA A 145 -3.02 16.43 -0.57
CA ALA A 145 -3.60 15.15 -0.14
C ALA A 145 -5.04 15.00 -0.61
N VAL A 146 -5.85 16.08 -0.50
CA VAL A 146 -7.25 16.08 -0.96
C VAL A 146 -7.33 15.91 -2.48
N HIS A 147 -6.47 16.60 -3.23
CA HIS A 147 -6.39 16.47 -4.68
C HIS A 147 -6.02 15.05 -5.12
N ILE A 148 -4.99 14.46 -4.50
CA ILE A 148 -4.59 13.07 -4.75
C ILE A 148 -5.73 12.11 -4.47
N GLN A 149 -6.41 12.28 -3.33
CA GLN A 149 -7.54 11.42 -2.95
C GLN A 149 -8.68 11.52 -3.96
N LYS A 150 -9.01 12.73 -4.41
CA LYS A 150 -10.04 12.95 -5.44
C LYS A 150 -9.68 12.21 -6.72
N GLN A 151 -8.49 12.46 -7.28
CA GLN A 151 -8.05 11.81 -8.52
C GLN A 151 -8.01 10.28 -8.38
N ASN A 152 -7.41 9.77 -7.31
CA ASN A 152 -7.35 8.33 -7.07
C ASN A 152 -8.74 7.69 -6.96
N THR A 153 -9.72 8.44 -6.42
CA THR A 153 -11.11 7.95 -6.32
C THR A 153 -11.81 8.00 -7.67
N ASP A 154 -11.49 8.97 -8.52
CA ASP A 154 -12.04 9.07 -9.87
C ASP A 154 -11.47 7.98 -10.80
N ASP A 155 -10.18 7.66 -10.66
CA ASP A 155 -9.43 6.79 -11.57
C ASP A 155 -9.48 5.29 -11.20
N HIS A 156 -10.02 4.90 -10.02
CA HIS A 156 -10.04 3.49 -9.64
C HIS A 156 -11.21 2.74 -10.28
N ARG A 157 -10.96 1.53 -10.78
CA ARG A 157 -11.93 0.67 -11.46
C ARG A 157 -12.07 -0.72 -10.83
N ILE A 158 -11.26 -1.02 -9.80
CA ILE A 158 -11.27 -2.30 -9.08
C ILE A 158 -11.87 -2.13 -7.67
N LYS A 159 -12.81 -2.99 -7.30
CA LYS A 159 -13.34 -3.08 -5.93
C LYS A 159 -12.33 -3.76 -5.01
N SER A 160 -11.38 -3.00 -4.48
CA SER A 160 -10.27 -3.50 -3.67
C SER A 160 -10.67 -3.98 -2.27
N ARG A 161 -11.75 -3.43 -1.68
CA ARG A 161 -12.16 -3.71 -0.30
C ARG A 161 -12.51 -5.18 -0.04
N PRO A 162 -13.32 -5.87 -0.89
CA PRO A 162 -13.59 -7.30 -0.71
C PRO A 162 -12.30 -8.14 -0.73
N ILE A 163 -11.36 -7.82 -1.63
CA ILE A 163 -10.08 -8.51 -1.76
C ILE A 163 -9.21 -8.27 -0.50
N SER A 164 -9.12 -7.03 -0.04
CA SER A 164 -8.36 -6.66 1.17
C SER A 164 -8.89 -7.30 2.45
N ALA A 165 -10.16 -7.71 2.48
CA ALA A 165 -10.80 -8.33 3.63
C ALA A 165 -10.46 -9.83 3.76
N THR A 166 -9.82 -10.43 2.75
CA THR A 166 -9.43 -11.84 2.74
C THR A 166 -8.13 -12.10 3.52
N ASP A 167 -7.69 -13.35 3.57
CA ASP A 167 -6.39 -13.78 4.13
C ASP A 167 -5.35 -14.12 3.04
N THR A 168 -5.55 -13.66 1.81
CA THR A 168 -4.72 -14.04 0.66
C THR A 168 -3.26 -13.62 0.81
N LEU A 169 -2.99 -12.45 1.44
CA LEU A 169 -1.62 -12.05 1.74
C LEU A 169 -0.97 -13.03 2.72
N ALA A 170 -1.66 -13.39 3.81
CA ALA A 170 -1.13 -14.34 4.78
C ALA A 170 -0.83 -15.72 4.12
N LYS A 171 -1.67 -16.16 3.19
CA LYS A 171 -1.48 -17.41 2.44
C LYS A 171 -0.28 -17.36 1.50
N ILE A 172 -0.11 -16.26 0.75
CA ILE A 172 0.98 -16.16 -0.22
C ILE A 172 2.34 -15.96 0.46
N LEU A 173 2.40 -15.26 1.58
CA LEU A 173 3.62 -15.08 2.35
C LEU A 173 4.20 -16.40 2.89
N LYS A 174 3.35 -17.40 3.15
CA LYS A 174 3.80 -18.76 3.57
C LYS A 174 4.52 -19.53 2.46
N LYS A 175 4.42 -19.08 1.20
CA LYS A 175 4.99 -19.74 0.03
C LYS A 175 6.31 -19.13 -0.44
N GLN A 176 6.88 -18.19 0.32
CA GLN A 176 8.09 -17.47 -0.08
C GLN A 176 8.97 -17.14 1.13
N GLU A 177 10.27 -17.12 0.91
CA GLU A 177 11.27 -16.82 1.94
C GLU A 177 12.04 -15.54 1.57
N VAL A 178 11.34 -14.41 1.58
CA VAL A 178 11.94 -13.09 1.36
C VAL A 178 12.05 -12.36 2.69
N PRO A 179 13.16 -11.64 2.96
CA PRO A 179 13.25 -10.77 4.13
C PRO A 179 12.07 -9.80 4.18
N LEU A 180 11.28 -9.89 5.27
CA LEU A 180 10.00 -9.20 5.41
C LEU A 180 10.08 -8.10 6.44
N TYR A 181 9.73 -6.88 6.01
CA TYR A 181 9.60 -5.69 6.85
C TYR A 181 8.16 -5.19 6.78
N VAL A 182 7.63 -4.77 7.91
CA VAL A 182 6.26 -4.25 7.96
C VAL A 182 6.23 -2.96 8.77
N ILE A 183 5.63 -1.93 8.17
CA ILE A 183 5.56 -0.59 8.75
C ILE A 183 4.11 -0.24 9.01
N TRP A 184 3.79 0.24 10.21
CA TRP A 184 2.47 0.75 10.58
C TRP A 184 2.55 2.08 11.31
N GLY A 185 1.59 2.96 11.08
CA GLY A 185 1.23 3.97 12.06
C GLY A 185 0.43 3.32 13.19
N GLU A 186 0.75 3.62 14.44
CA GLU A 186 0.05 3.09 15.62
C GLU A 186 -1.44 3.45 15.61
N LYS A 187 -1.77 4.60 15.05
CA LYS A 187 -3.15 5.12 14.93
C LYS A 187 -3.79 4.82 13.57
N ASP A 188 -3.32 3.81 12.87
CA ASP A 188 -3.95 3.35 11.63
C ASP A 188 -5.41 2.94 11.87
N ALA A 189 -6.36 3.75 11.40
CA ALA A 189 -7.78 3.54 11.60
C ALA A 189 -8.28 2.22 10.99
N SER A 190 -7.65 1.75 9.92
CA SER A 190 -8.00 0.47 9.28
C SER A 190 -7.65 -0.75 10.13
N VAL A 191 -6.74 -0.58 11.06
CA VAL A 191 -6.21 -1.60 11.98
C VAL A 191 -6.85 -1.48 13.36
N GLY A 192 -6.91 -0.26 13.90
CA GLY A 192 -7.45 0.02 15.22
C GLY A 192 -6.77 -0.81 16.31
N VAL A 193 -7.56 -1.39 17.20
CA VAL A 193 -7.06 -2.20 18.33
C VAL A 193 -6.47 -3.56 17.93
N TYR A 194 -6.56 -3.96 16.66
CA TYR A 194 -6.11 -5.27 16.18
C TYR A 194 -4.69 -5.28 15.59
N LEU A 195 -3.85 -4.31 15.93
CA LEU A 195 -2.47 -4.24 15.42
C LEU A 195 -1.65 -5.45 15.90
N GLU A 196 -1.71 -5.76 17.18
CA GLU A 196 -0.96 -6.89 17.75
C GLU A 196 -1.42 -8.24 17.15
N ASP A 197 -2.71 -8.41 16.86
CA ASP A 197 -3.19 -9.63 16.20
C ASP A 197 -2.59 -9.79 14.80
N ARG A 198 -2.46 -8.70 14.04
CA ARG A 198 -1.79 -8.70 12.73
C ARG A 198 -0.31 -9.04 12.84
N MET A 199 0.37 -8.48 13.83
CA MET A 199 1.78 -8.79 14.09
C MET A 199 1.96 -10.26 14.48
N LYS A 200 1.08 -10.85 15.31
CA LYS A 200 1.08 -12.28 15.65
C LYS A 200 0.90 -13.16 14.41
N ILE A 201 -0.04 -12.83 13.52
CA ILE A 201 -0.24 -13.53 12.24
C ILE A 201 1.06 -13.53 11.44
N LEU A 202 1.69 -12.38 11.27
CA LEU A 202 2.92 -12.27 10.49
C LEU A 202 4.11 -12.99 11.14
N ARG A 203 4.26 -12.91 12.46
CA ARG A 203 5.29 -13.68 13.20
C ARG A 203 5.10 -15.20 13.04
N SER A 204 3.85 -15.67 13.01
CA SER A 204 3.56 -17.09 12.79
C SER A 204 3.91 -17.57 11.38
N ILE A 205 3.93 -16.66 10.40
CA ILE A 205 4.29 -16.94 9.00
C ILE A 205 5.80 -16.82 8.81
N ASN A 206 6.38 -15.75 9.29
CA ASN A 206 7.81 -15.47 9.19
C ASN A 206 8.33 -15.01 10.56
N PRO A 207 8.97 -15.90 11.36
CA PRO A 207 9.51 -15.55 12.68
C PRO A 207 10.60 -14.46 12.63
N ARG A 208 11.22 -14.22 11.46
CA ARG A 208 12.25 -13.18 11.25
C ARG A 208 11.68 -11.86 10.74
N VAL A 209 10.34 -11.70 10.68
CA VAL A 209 9.72 -10.46 10.27
C VAL A 209 10.12 -9.31 11.20
N ARG A 210 10.47 -8.17 10.59
CA ARG A 210 10.80 -6.94 11.33
C ARG A 210 9.66 -5.94 11.23
N PHE A 211 9.34 -5.31 12.37
CA PHE A 211 8.25 -4.34 12.48
C PHE A 211 8.77 -2.96 12.83
N HIS A 212 8.20 -1.95 12.19
CA HIS A 212 8.27 -0.55 12.55
C HIS A 212 6.86 -0.06 12.85
N VAL A 213 6.61 0.33 14.08
CA VAL A 213 5.31 0.86 14.52
C VAL A 213 5.54 2.27 15.04
N GLU A 214 5.01 3.26 14.32
CA GLU A 214 5.30 4.66 14.59
C GLU A 214 4.15 5.34 15.33
N PHE A 215 4.48 5.94 16.46
CA PHE A 215 3.50 6.55 17.36
C PHE A 215 2.83 7.79 16.77
N ASN A 216 1.54 7.97 17.08
CA ASN A 216 0.74 9.13 16.66
C ASN A 216 0.70 9.37 15.15
N ILE A 217 0.72 8.32 14.34
CA ILE A 217 0.65 8.36 12.89
C ILE A 217 -0.48 7.44 12.41
N GLY A 218 -1.21 7.89 11.38
CA GLY A 218 -2.33 7.16 10.77
C GLY A 218 -1.90 6.16 9.71
N HIS A 219 -2.85 5.85 8.81
CA HIS A 219 -2.67 4.83 7.78
C HIS A 219 -1.68 5.25 6.68
N TRP A 220 -1.71 6.53 6.24
CA TRP A 220 -0.84 7.03 5.17
C TRP A 220 0.46 7.64 5.71
N ILE A 221 1.22 6.85 6.46
CA ILE A 221 2.46 7.24 7.13
C ILE A 221 3.45 7.93 6.20
N MET A 222 3.62 7.45 4.96
CA MET A 222 4.55 7.99 3.98
C MET A 222 4.18 9.39 3.49
N TYR A 223 2.98 9.85 3.77
CA TYR A 223 2.54 11.23 3.52
C TYR A 223 2.46 12.05 4.80
N GLU A 224 1.88 11.49 5.86
CA GLU A 224 1.66 12.17 7.14
C GLU A 224 2.97 12.55 7.83
N ASN A 225 4.00 11.71 7.71
CA ASN A 225 5.35 11.99 8.20
C ASN A 225 6.41 11.44 7.23
N GLU A 226 6.59 12.14 6.10
CA GLU A 226 7.49 11.72 5.04
C GLU A 226 8.95 11.61 5.47
N VAL A 227 9.41 12.49 6.36
CA VAL A 227 10.81 12.47 6.83
C VAL A 227 11.08 11.19 7.60
N LEU A 228 10.28 10.90 8.62
CA LEU A 228 10.39 9.68 9.40
C LEU A 228 10.28 8.42 8.52
N PHE A 229 9.29 8.40 7.63
CA PHE A 229 9.11 7.26 6.74
C PHE A 229 10.31 7.04 5.80
N ASN A 230 10.85 8.11 5.24
CA ASN A 230 12.02 8.05 4.37
C ASN A 230 13.27 7.56 5.13
N ASP A 231 13.45 7.96 6.38
CA ASP A 231 14.55 7.49 7.24
C ASP A 231 14.40 5.99 7.55
N ILE A 232 13.20 5.53 7.91
CA ILE A 232 12.92 4.10 8.10
C ILE A 232 13.21 3.31 6.83
N LEU A 233 12.72 3.78 5.69
CA LEU A 233 12.92 3.10 4.41
C LEU A 233 14.40 3.05 4.01
N ASN A 234 15.16 4.13 4.20
CA ASN A 234 16.61 4.16 3.97
C ASN A 234 17.33 3.14 4.85
N ASN A 235 17.01 3.08 6.14
CA ASN A 235 17.61 2.11 7.05
C ASN A 235 17.30 0.66 6.60
N ILE A 236 16.05 0.38 6.21
CA ILE A 236 15.68 -0.94 5.68
C ILE A 236 16.45 -1.28 4.39
N ILE A 237 16.66 -0.31 3.52
CA ILE A 237 17.38 -0.53 2.24
C ILE A 237 18.85 -0.89 2.50
N GLN A 238 19.48 -0.27 3.49
CA GLN A 238 20.89 -0.45 3.82
C GLN A 238 21.16 -1.69 4.68
N ASP A 239 20.20 -2.17 5.46
CA ASP A 239 20.30 -3.36 6.30
C ASP A 239 20.46 -4.65 5.47
#